data_e5d9ed66b17776f30f8cb16302b7da99
#
_entry.id   e5d9ed66b17776f30f8cb16302b7da99
#
_cell.length_a   1.000
_cell.length_b   1.000
_cell.length_c   1.000
_cell.angle_alpha   90.00
_cell.angle_beta   90.00
_cell.angle_gamma   90.00
#
_symmetry.space_group_name_H-M   'P 1'
#
loop_
_entity.id
_entity.type
_entity.pdbx_description
1 polymer ?
#
loop_
_entity_poly.entity_id
_entity_poly.type
_entity_poly.pdbx_seq_one_letter_code
_entity_poly.pdbx_strand_id
1 'polypeptide(L)'
;MAAGFNPDAATAAYLATLSPAQHERAIAYTQGGHWLLLWGMLVTLVAMALIWRSGLLVRLGRRVHVRRPNLAVFLSALLFFLRDWLIELPWSIYANWGRERSYGLTNQGFGGWLGEDILSSAISIPLLALLAVAIYALMRRTPRWWWAWSGLVVVLGIIPMVVIAPVAIEPLFNNYTPAPAGPTRDAVVELAHRAGVPGDKIYIYDGSKQSERYTANVSGLFGTARVAMSDVMFKRGADLAEVRGVVGHEMGHYAEHHVLWLAGGMSLLAMLLFFLVDRLYPVAARWFGAGSAISDPAHMPVAWAVAAVVGIFLVPLMNGISRYDENAADRFSLKVAHEPDGLAKALVKTIEYRASSPSRLEEILFYDHPSVERRIHAAMIWKAENPQLVGK
;
A
#
# COMPACT_ATOMS: atom_id res chain seq x y z
N MET A 1 36.34 7.29 9.76
CA MET A 1 36.07 5.91 9.28
C MET A 1 36.95 4.95 10.06
N ALA A 2 36.38 3.89 10.64
CA ALA A 2 37.18 2.86 11.27
C ALA A 2 38.12 2.25 10.20
N ALA A 3 39.43 2.26 10.46
CA ALA A 3 40.43 1.75 9.51
C ALA A 3 40.14 0.26 9.23
N GLY A 4 39.66 -0.06 8.02
CA GLY A 4 39.42 -1.40 7.56
C GLY A 4 38.00 -1.86 7.26
N PHE A 5 36.94 -1.13 7.69
CA PHE A 5 35.56 -1.50 7.35
C PHE A 5 35.18 -0.97 5.96
N ASN A 6 34.74 -1.89 5.08
CA ASN A 6 34.33 -1.56 3.71
C ASN A 6 32.81 -1.79 3.55
N PRO A 7 32.01 -0.72 3.38
CA PRO A 7 30.57 -0.82 3.19
C PRO A 7 30.13 -1.66 1.98
N ASP A 8 30.87 -1.58 0.85
CA ASP A 8 30.56 -2.36 -0.35
C ASP A 8 30.74 -3.86 -0.10
N ALA A 9 31.87 -4.24 0.49
CA ALA A 9 32.13 -5.62 0.84
C ALA A 9 31.13 -6.18 1.87
N ALA A 10 30.75 -5.37 2.85
CA ALA A 10 29.73 -5.73 3.84
C ALA A 10 28.35 -5.90 3.19
N THR A 11 27.96 -5.01 2.27
CA THR A 11 26.71 -5.13 1.51
C THR A 11 26.69 -6.41 0.67
N ALA A 12 27.77 -6.67 -0.07
CA ALA A 12 27.90 -7.90 -0.87
C ALA A 12 27.81 -9.16 0.01
N ALA A 13 28.41 -9.15 1.21
CA ALA A 13 28.34 -10.26 2.15
C ALA A 13 26.89 -10.54 2.62
N TYR A 14 26.08 -9.50 2.90
CA TYR A 14 24.66 -9.68 3.22
C TYR A 14 23.87 -10.29 2.05
N LEU A 15 24.07 -9.80 0.84
CA LEU A 15 23.38 -10.31 -0.34
C LEU A 15 23.81 -11.75 -0.67
N ALA A 16 25.07 -12.10 -0.43
CA ALA A 16 25.62 -13.45 -0.64
C ALA A 16 25.07 -14.50 0.35
N THR A 17 24.35 -14.10 1.39
CA THR A 17 23.66 -15.06 2.29
C THR A 17 22.51 -15.79 1.60
N LEU A 18 22.01 -15.27 0.47
CA LEU A 18 20.97 -15.89 -0.33
C LEU A 18 21.58 -16.78 -1.42
N SER A 19 20.97 -17.93 -1.62
CA SER A 19 21.35 -18.80 -2.72
C SER A 19 20.99 -18.20 -4.09
N PRO A 20 21.68 -18.59 -5.18
CA PRO A 20 21.30 -18.16 -6.54
C PRO A 20 19.83 -18.43 -6.88
N ALA A 21 19.31 -19.59 -6.45
CA ALA A 21 17.90 -19.96 -6.68
C ALA A 21 16.91 -19.01 -5.98
N GLN A 22 17.25 -18.51 -4.79
CA GLN A 22 16.43 -17.51 -4.09
C GLN A 22 16.45 -16.17 -4.83
N HIS A 23 17.60 -15.74 -5.34
CA HIS A 23 17.72 -14.54 -6.16
C HIS A 23 16.89 -14.64 -7.45
N GLU A 24 17.02 -15.75 -8.20
CA GLU A 24 16.23 -15.97 -9.42
C GLU A 24 14.74 -15.96 -9.14
N ARG A 25 14.30 -16.61 -8.05
CA ARG A 25 12.91 -16.62 -7.64
C ARG A 25 12.38 -15.23 -7.29
N ALA A 26 13.17 -14.43 -6.56
CA ALA A 26 12.85 -13.05 -6.23
C ALA A 26 12.74 -12.16 -7.49
N ILE A 27 13.64 -12.32 -8.45
CA ILE A 27 13.60 -11.63 -9.73
C ILE A 27 12.33 -12.01 -10.50
N ALA A 28 12.06 -13.31 -10.63
CA ALA A 28 10.86 -13.79 -11.34
C ALA A 28 9.56 -13.28 -10.68
N TYR A 29 9.51 -13.28 -9.33
CA TYR A 29 8.39 -12.71 -8.60
C TYR A 29 8.22 -11.21 -8.89
N THR A 30 9.28 -10.44 -8.81
CA THR A 30 9.26 -8.99 -9.00
C THR A 30 8.87 -8.63 -10.44
N GLN A 31 9.52 -9.22 -11.43
CA GLN A 31 9.21 -8.99 -12.84
C GLN A 31 7.79 -9.41 -13.20
N GLY A 32 7.33 -10.55 -12.66
CA GLY A 32 5.93 -10.96 -12.79
C GLY A 32 4.97 -9.91 -12.22
N GLY A 33 5.32 -9.26 -11.11
CA GLY A 33 4.55 -8.15 -10.53
C GLY A 33 4.42 -6.94 -11.47
N HIS A 34 5.49 -6.61 -12.21
CA HIS A 34 5.43 -5.52 -13.21
C HIS A 34 4.42 -5.82 -14.33
N TRP A 35 4.37 -7.06 -14.81
CA TRP A 35 3.38 -7.48 -15.79
C TRP A 35 1.95 -7.49 -15.24
N LEU A 36 1.76 -7.76 -13.94
CA LEU A 36 0.44 -7.71 -13.32
C LEU A 36 -0.19 -6.30 -13.38
N LEU A 37 0.62 -5.24 -13.38
CA LEU A 37 0.11 -3.87 -13.56
C LEU A 37 -0.55 -3.69 -14.93
N LEU A 38 0.10 -4.15 -15.99
CA LEU A 38 -0.45 -4.05 -17.34
C LEU A 38 -1.66 -4.97 -17.54
N TRP A 39 -1.55 -6.22 -17.11
CA TRP A 39 -2.65 -7.18 -17.24
C TRP A 39 -3.85 -6.77 -16.39
N GLY A 40 -3.61 -6.26 -15.17
CA GLY A 40 -4.66 -5.71 -14.30
C GLY A 40 -5.41 -4.57 -14.98
N MET A 41 -4.70 -3.61 -15.58
CA MET A 41 -5.34 -2.54 -16.36
C MET A 41 -6.20 -3.11 -17.50
N LEU A 42 -5.69 -4.09 -18.26
CA LEU A 42 -6.47 -4.69 -19.36
C LEU A 42 -7.72 -5.41 -18.85
N VAL A 43 -7.62 -6.13 -17.74
CA VAL A 43 -8.77 -6.77 -17.07
C VAL A 43 -9.79 -5.72 -16.65
N THR A 44 -9.35 -4.63 -16.03
CA THR A 44 -10.23 -3.51 -15.67
C THR A 44 -10.91 -2.91 -16.91
N LEU A 45 -10.20 -2.68 -18.00
CA LEU A 45 -10.82 -2.17 -19.24
C LEU A 45 -11.89 -3.12 -19.79
N VAL A 46 -11.65 -4.43 -19.74
CA VAL A 46 -12.64 -5.44 -20.13
C VAL A 46 -13.84 -5.39 -19.18
N ALA A 47 -13.61 -5.32 -17.87
CA ALA A 47 -14.68 -5.20 -16.88
C ALA A 47 -15.53 -3.95 -17.13
N MET A 48 -14.89 -2.79 -17.37
CA MET A 48 -15.61 -1.55 -17.70
C MET A 48 -16.45 -1.68 -18.95
N ALA A 49 -15.92 -2.30 -20.00
CA ALA A 49 -16.68 -2.54 -21.24
C ALA A 49 -17.89 -3.46 -21.00
N LEU A 50 -17.74 -4.52 -20.22
CA LEU A 50 -18.83 -5.44 -19.87
C LEU A 50 -19.90 -4.76 -19.01
N ILE A 51 -19.50 -3.97 -17.99
CA ILE A 51 -20.41 -3.22 -17.14
C ILE A 51 -21.19 -2.21 -17.98
N TRP A 52 -20.51 -1.45 -18.82
CA TRP A 52 -21.13 -0.47 -19.72
C TRP A 52 -22.14 -1.12 -20.68
N ARG A 53 -21.73 -2.15 -21.43
CA ARG A 53 -22.58 -2.85 -22.40
C ARG A 53 -23.81 -3.51 -21.77
N SER A 54 -23.77 -3.87 -20.49
CA SER A 54 -24.92 -4.42 -19.78
C SER A 54 -26.12 -3.45 -19.71
N GLY A 55 -25.87 -2.14 -19.77
CA GLY A 55 -26.88 -1.08 -19.66
C GLY A 55 -27.59 -1.00 -18.31
N LEU A 56 -27.11 -1.74 -17.29
CA LEU A 56 -27.79 -1.78 -15.97
C LEU A 56 -27.75 -0.43 -15.25
N LEU A 57 -26.60 0.26 -15.29
CA LEU A 57 -26.47 1.60 -14.66
C LEU A 57 -27.38 2.62 -15.35
N VAL A 58 -27.50 2.58 -16.68
CA VAL A 58 -28.41 3.43 -17.43
C VAL A 58 -29.86 3.16 -17.04
N ARG A 59 -30.25 1.88 -16.91
CA ARG A 59 -31.61 1.50 -16.48
C ARG A 59 -31.89 1.93 -15.05
N LEU A 60 -30.93 1.80 -14.14
CA LEU A 60 -31.06 2.26 -12.77
C LEU A 60 -31.19 3.78 -12.70
N GLY A 61 -30.35 4.52 -13.43
CA GLY A 61 -30.38 5.97 -13.52
C GLY A 61 -31.75 6.49 -13.96
N ARG A 62 -32.35 5.92 -15.00
CA ARG A 62 -33.69 6.29 -15.48
C ARG A 62 -34.79 6.14 -14.41
N ARG A 63 -34.63 5.19 -13.47
CA ARG A 63 -35.65 4.94 -12.42
C ARG A 63 -35.52 5.87 -11.18
N VAL A 64 -34.29 6.27 -10.83
CA VAL A 64 -34.00 6.90 -9.54
C VAL A 64 -33.59 8.38 -9.66
N HIS A 65 -33.02 8.81 -10.78
CA HIS A 65 -32.27 10.06 -10.93
C HIS A 65 -33.07 11.34 -10.66
N VAL A 66 -34.37 11.39 -11.04
CA VAL A 66 -35.14 12.66 -11.11
C VAL A 66 -35.44 13.26 -9.74
N ARG A 67 -35.58 12.46 -8.69
CA ARG A 67 -36.05 12.95 -7.38
C ARG A 67 -34.98 12.98 -6.27
N ARG A 68 -33.94 12.16 -6.37
CA ARG A 68 -32.89 12.01 -5.32
C ARG A 68 -31.51 11.76 -5.94
N PRO A 69 -30.84 12.81 -6.45
CA PRO A 69 -29.59 12.61 -7.22
C PRO A 69 -28.46 11.94 -6.42
N ASN A 70 -28.32 12.22 -5.12
CA ASN A 70 -27.29 11.58 -4.29
C ASN A 70 -27.57 10.09 -4.05
N LEU A 71 -28.86 9.72 -3.86
CA LEU A 71 -29.26 8.32 -3.75
C LEU A 71 -29.03 7.57 -5.08
N ALA A 72 -29.31 8.22 -6.20
CA ALA A 72 -29.03 7.65 -7.52
C ALA A 72 -27.54 7.37 -7.71
N VAL A 73 -26.66 8.30 -7.33
CA VAL A 73 -25.20 8.10 -7.35
C VAL A 73 -24.81 6.95 -6.42
N PHE A 74 -25.29 6.94 -5.17
CA PHE A 74 -24.96 5.91 -4.20
C PHE A 74 -25.32 4.51 -4.70
N LEU A 75 -26.56 4.32 -5.18
CA LEU A 75 -27.01 3.02 -5.69
C LEU A 75 -26.29 2.61 -6.98
N SER A 76 -25.98 3.58 -7.86
CA SER A 76 -25.20 3.32 -9.06
C SER A 76 -23.77 2.91 -8.73
N ALA A 77 -23.15 3.56 -7.77
CA ALA A 77 -21.80 3.24 -7.31
C ALA A 77 -21.74 1.88 -6.59
N LEU A 78 -22.72 1.57 -5.72
CA LEU A 78 -22.82 0.23 -5.13
C LEU A 78 -22.92 -0.86 -6.20
N LEU A 79 -23.82 -0.68 -7.18
CA LEU A 79 -24.00 -1.64 -8.25
C LEU A 79 -22.75 -1.74 -9.14
N PHE A 80 -22.09 -0.60 -9.39
CA PHE A 80 -20.86 -0.53 -10.18
C PHE A 80 -19.73 -1.30 -9.51
N PHE A 81 -19.36 -0.95 -8.26
CA PHE A 81 -18.25 -1.57 -7.55
C PHE A 81 -18.50 -3.04 -7.22
N LEU A 82 -19.75 -3.42 -6.92
CA LEU A 82 -20.10 -4.83 -6.72
C LEU A 82 -19.90 -5.64 -8.01
N ARG A 83 -20.27 -5.10 -9.16
CA ARG A 83 -20.09 -5.79 -10.44
C ARG A 83 -18.65 -5.83 -10.88
N ASP A 84 -17.93 -4.75 -10.67
CA ASP A 84 -16.50 -4.66 -10.91
C ASP A 84 -15.76 -5.74 -10.12
N TRP A 85 -15.99 -5.80 -8.80
CA TRP A 85 -15.46 -6.84 -7.94
C TRP A 85 -15.79 -8.26 -8.42
N LEU A 86 -17.03 -8.52 -8.80
CA LEU A 86 -17.46 -9.86 -9.28
C LEU A 86 -16.76 -10.23 -10.60
N ILE A 87 -16.60 -9.28 -11.53
CA ILE A 87 -15.97 -9.55 -12.84
C ILE A 87 -14.46 -9.71 -12.68
N GLU A 88 -13.84 -8.93 -11.80
CA GLU A 88 -12.40 -8.98 -11.53
C GLU A 88 -12.00 -10.10 -10.55
N LEU A 89 -12.94 -10.75 -9.86
CA LEU A 89 -12.64 -11.80 -8.88
C LEU A 89 -11.75 -12.93 -9.42
N PRO A 90 -11.95 -13.49 -10.65
CA PRO A 90 -11.04 -14.49 -11.20
C PRO A 90 -9.60 -14.00 -11.32
N TRP A 91 -9.42 -12.73 -11.72
CA TRP A 91 -8.10 -12.09 -11.76
C TRP A 91 -7.50 -11.92 -10.37
N SER A 92 -8.29 -11.47 -9.41
CA SER A 92 -7.88 -11.33 -8.01
C SER A 92 -7.46 -12.67 -7.40
N ILE A 93 -8.20 -13.75 -7.66
CA ILE A 93 -7.82 -15.11 -7.25
C ILE A 93 -6.45 -15.48 -7.80
N TYR A 94 -6.19 -15.22 -9.07
CA TYR A 94 -4.88 -15.49 -9.69
C TYR A 94 -3.78 -14.61 -9.08
N ALA A 95 -3.97 -13.29 -9.09
CA ALA A 95 -2.91 -12.32 -8.77
C ALA A 95 -2.59 -12.26 -7.28
N ASN A 96 -3.61 -12.34 -6.40
CA ASN A 96 -3.47 -12.08 -4.98
C ASN A 96 -3.43 -13.36 -4.12
N TRP A 97 -3.95 -14.48 -4.59
CA TRP A 97 -3.91 -15.74 -3.85
C TRP A 97 -3.08 -16.81 -4.55
N GLY A 98 -3.41 -17.15 -5.78
CA GLY A 98 -2.76 -18.26 -6.50
C GLY A 98 -1.28 -18.04 -6.72
N ARG A 99 -0.91 -16.82 -7.13
CA ARG A 99 0.48 -16.42 -7.33
C ARG A 99 1.24 -16.37 -5.98
N GLU A 100 0.69 -15.75 -4.95
CA GLU A 100 1.31 -15.71 -3.62
C GLU A 100 1.60 -17.13 -3.10
N ARG A 101 0.62 -18.04 -3.29
CA ARG A 101 0.78 -19.45 -2.91
C ARG A 101 1.85 -20.16 -3.73
N SER A 102 1.93 -19.91 -5.04
CA SER A 102 2.96 -20.53 -5.91
C SER A 102 4.39 -20.10 -5.56
N TYR A 103 4.53 -18.91 -4.99
CA TYR A 103 5.80 -18.42 -4.48
C TYR A 103 6.02 -18.71 -2.97
N GLY A 104 5.09 -19.41 -2.31
CA GLY A 104 5.22 -19.74 -0.88
C GLY A 104 5.13 -18.52 0.05
N LEU A 105 4.53 -17.44 -0.40
CA LEU A 105 4.37 -16.19 0.36
C LEU A 105 3.07 -16.17 1.18
N THR A 106 2.22 -17.17 1.01
CA THR A 106 1.02 -17.40 1.84
C THR A 106 0.78 -18.89 2.07
N ASN A 107 0.36 -19.23 3.29
CA ASN A 107 -0.18 -20.53 3.67
C ASN A 107 -1.71 -20.51 3.76
N GLN A 108 -2.32 -19.35 3.55
CA GLN A 108 -3.77 -19.19 3.66
C GLN A 108 -4.51 -20.09 2.66
N GLY A 109 -5.47 -20.86 3.16
CA GLY A 109 -6.37 -21.65 2.32
C GLY A 109 -7.31 -20.75 1.50
N PHE A 110 -7.74 -21.21 0.32
CA PHE A 110 -8.62 -20.45 -0.57
C PHE A 110 -9.88 -19.91 0.12
N GLY A 111 -10.55 -20.72 0.96
CA GLY A 111 -11.75 -20.29 1.68
C GLY A 111 -11.48 -19.16 2.69
N GLY A 112 -10.32 -19.17 3.35
CA GLY A 112 -9.91 -18.11 4.26
C GLY A 112 -9.64 -16.82 3.50
N TRP A 113 -8.85 -16.88 2.42
CA TRP A 113 -8.57 -15.75 1.56
C TRP A 113 -9.85 -15.14 0.96
N LEU A 114 -10.73 -15.98 0.40
CA LEU A 114 -12.00 -15.51 -0.18
C LEU A 114 -12.92 -14.88 0.86
N GLY A 115 -12.96 -15.43 2.07
CA GLY A 115 -13.73 -14.86 3.18
C GLY A 115 -13.26 -13.47 3.56
N GLU A 116 -11.94 -13.26 3.61
CA GLU A 116 -11.34 -11.94 3.88
C GLU A 116 -11.52 -10.96 2.71
N ASP A 117 -11.45 -11.44 1.47
CA ASP A 117 -11.73 -10.63 0.26
C ASP A 117 -13.19 -10.15 0.22
N ILE A 118 -14.15 -11.04 0.53
CA ILE A 118 -15.57 -10.69 0.68
C ILE A 118 -15.78 -9.66 1.80
N LEU A 119 -15.17 -9.88 2.98
CA LEU A 119 -15.28 -8.97 4.11
C LEU A 119 -14.71 -7.59 3.77
N SER A 120 -13.52 -7.54 3.15
CA SER A 120 -12.90 -6.31 2.69
C SER A 120 -13.79 -5.57 1.69
N SER A 121 -14.37 -6.30 0.74
CA SER A 121 -15.28 -5.74 -0.27
C SER A 121 -16.59 -5.24 0.34
N ALA A 122 -17.13 -5.95 1.33
CA ALA A 122 -18.33 -5.54 2.07
C ALA A 122 -18.13 -4.22 2.85
N ILE A 123 -16.92 -3.94 3.28
CA ILE A 123 -16.55 -2.67 3.93
C ILE A 123 -16.24 -1.60 2.89
N SER A 124 -15.40 -1.90 1.91
CA SER A 124 -14.86 -0.90 0.97
C SER A 124 -15.90 -0.42 -0.05
N ILE A 125 -16.76 -1.29 -0.57
CA ILE A 125 -17.75 -0.91 -1.59
C ILE A 125 -18.71 0.18 -1.09
N PRO A 126 -19.33 0.09 0.11
CA PRO A 126 -20.15 1.17 0.64
C PRO A 126 -19.38 2.48 0.87
N LEU A 127 -18.13 2.41 1.35
CA LEU A 127 -17.27 3.58 1.57
C LEU A 127 -16.93 4.27 0.24
N LEU A 128 -16.57 3.50 -0.79
CA LEU A 128 -16.34 4.02 -2.14
C LEU A 128 -17.62 4.61 -2.75
N ALA A 129 -18.79 4.03 -2.48
CA ALA A 129 -20.06 4.58 -2.93
C ALA A 129 -20.37 5.92 -2.24
N LEU A 130 -20.05 6.07 -0.97
CA LEU A 130 -20.17 7.36 -0.25
C LEU A 130 -19.18 8.39 -0.80
N LEU A 131 -17.94 8.00 -1.06
CA LEU A 131 -16.96 8.86 -1.70
C LEU A 131 -17.43 9.32 -3.10
N ALA A 132 -17.99 8.39 -3.89
CA ALA A 132 -18.59 8.72 -5.19
C ALA A 132 -19.71 9.75 -5.05
N VAL A 133 -20.57 9.66 -4.02
CA VAL A 133 -21.61 10.69 -3.76
C VAL A 133 -20.99 12.07 -3.56
N ALA A 134 -19.91 12.17 -2.78
CA ALA A 134 -19.21 13.44 -2.56
C ALA A 134 -18.61 13.99 -3.87
N ILE A 135 -17.91 13.16 -4.64
CA ILE A 135 -17.29 13.54 -5.92
C ILE A 135 -18.35 13.99 -6.94
N TYR A 136 -19.43 13.22 -7.12
CA TYR A 136 -20.51 13.57 -8.05
C TYR A 136 -21.31 14.80 -7.59
N ALA A 137 -21.40 15.05 -6.27
CA ALA A 137 -21.96 16.30 -5.77
C ALA A 137 -21.07 17.50 -6.15
N LEU A 138 -19.75 17.35 -6.10
CA LEU A 138 -18.80 18.38 -6.56
C LEU A 138 -18.87 18.58 -8.08
N MET A 139 -18.96 17.50 -8.87
CA MET A 139 -19.16 17.59 -10.32
C MET A 139 -20.39 18.44 -10.69
N ARG A 140 -21.49 18.29 -9.93
CA ARG A 140 -22.71 19.06 -10.16
C ARG A 140 -22.63 20.52 -9.66
N ARG A 141 -21.94 20.77 -8.54
CA ARG A 141 -21.89 22.09 -7.90
C ARG A 141 -20.74 22.96 -8.43
N THR A 142 -19.64 22.35 -8.82
CA THR A 142 -18.41 23.02 -9.26
C THR A 142 -17.88 22.39 -10.56
N PRO A 143 -18.62 22.41 -11.69
CA PRO A 143 -18.29 21.64 -12.90
C PRO A 143 -16.89 21.95 -13.46
N ARG A 144 -16.40 23.17 -13.25
CA ARG A 144 -15.06 23.59 -13.72
C ARG A 144 -13.93 23.13 -12.83
N TRP A 145 -14.17 22.98 -11.51
CA TRP A 145 -13.12 22.75 -10.49
C TRP A 145 -13.36 21.48 -9.66
N TRP A 146 -14.31 20.62 -10.06
CA TRP A 146 -14.63 19.39 -9.31
C TRP A 146 -13.43 18.51 -9.05
N TRP A 147 -12.50 18.40 -10.01
CA TRP A 147 -11.28 17.60 -9.90
C TRP A 147 -10.37 18.09 -8.77
N ALA A 148 -10.24 19.40 -8.57
CA ALA A 148 -9.44 19.94 -7.48
C ALA A 148 -10.10 19.71 -6.12
N TRP A 149 -11.41 19.99 -6.00
CA TRP A 149 -12.14 19.74 -4.76
C TRP A 149 -12.22 18.25 -4.43
N SER A 150 -12.29 17.37 -5.42
CA SER A 150 -12.30 15.91 -5.21
C SER A 150 -10.96 15.40 -4.64
N GLY A 151 -9.83 15.98 -5.01
CA GLY A 151 -8.56 15.68 -4.35
C GLY A 151 -8.57 16.05 -2.86
N LEU A 152 -9.17 17.18 -2.48
CA LEU A 152 -9.33 17.54 -1.08
C LEU A 152 -10.26 16.55 -0.35
N VAL A 153 -11.33 16.08 -0.99
CA VAL A 153 -12.23 15.06 -0.41
C VAL A 153 -11.49 13.75 -0.17
N VAL A 154 -10.56 13.37 -1.05
CA VAL A 154 -9.74 12.16 -0.88
C VAL A 154 -8.90 12.26 0.40
N VAL A 155 -8.19 13.37 0.62
CA VAL A 155 -7.38 13.51 1.85
C VAL A 155 -8.23 13.55 3.11
N LEU A 156 -9.40 14.19 3.05
CA LEU A 156 -10.36 14.20 4.17
C LEU A 156 -10.97 12.81 4.45
N GLY A 157 -10.95 11.91 3.47
CA GLY A 157 -11.31 10.50 3.66
C GLY A 157 -10.17 9.66 4.24
N ILE A 158 -8.92 9.91 3.83
CA ILE A 158 -7.75 9.16 4.28
C ILE A 158 -7.49 9.36 5.79
N ILE A 159 -7.48 10.59 6.28
CA ILE A 159 -7.13 10.88 7.68
C ILE A 159 -8.04 10.17 8.69
N PRO A 160 -9.39 10.24 8.60
CA PRO A 160 -10.25 9.47 9.49
C PRO A 160 -10.02 7.96 9.36
N MET A 161 -9.74 7.45 8.16
CA MET A 161 -9.47 6.03 7.94
C MET A 161 -8.23 5.57 8.70
N VAL A 162 -7.13 6.35 8.66
CA VAL A 162 -5.90 6.05 9.42
C VAL A 162 -6.15 6.00 10.93
N VAL A 163 -7.05 6.85 11.45
CA VAL A 163 -7.41 6.85 12.89
C VAL A 163 -8.30 5.66 13.25
N ILE A 164 -9.24 5.31 12.38
CA ILE A 164 -10.27 4.28 12.64
C ILE A 164 -9.74 2.87 12.36
N ALA A 165 -8.90 2.69 11.33
CA ALA A 165 -8.47 1.38 10.88
C ALA A 165 -7.86 0.50 11.99
N PRO A 166 -6.90 0.97 12.82
CA PRO A 166 -6.29 0.12 13.84
C PRO A 166 -7.25 -0.31 14.95
N VAL A 167 -8.36 0.41 15.12
CA VAL A 167 -9.32 0.15 16.21
C VAL A 167 -10.53 -0.65 15.72
N ALA A 168 -11.03 -0.39 14.51
CA ALA A 168 -12.29 -0.94 14.04
C ALA A 168 -12.16 -1.86 12.82
N ILE A 169 -11.13 -1.72 11.98
CA ILE A 169 -10.99 -2.49 10.74
C ILE A 169 -9.95 -3.60 10.89
N GLU A 170 -8.73 -3.29 11.30
CA GLU A 170 -7.65 -4.29 11.41
C GLU A 170 -8.02 -5.47 12.34
N PRO A 171 -8.75 -5.28 13.48
CA PRO A 171 -9.18 -6.39 14.32
C PRO A 171 -10.21 -7.34 13.69
N LEU A 172 -10.83 -6.97 12.56
CA LEU A 172 -11.71 -7.87 11.80
C LEU A 172 -10.91 -8.92 11.01
N PHE A 173 -9.65 -8.64 10.72
CA PHE A 173 -8.77 -9.50 9.92
C PHE A 173 -7.76 -10.27 10.76
N ASN A 174 -7.24 -9.66 11.84
CA ASN A 174 -6.18 -10.24 12.67
C ASN A 174 -6.48 -10.11 14.17
N ASN A 175 -5.95 -11.07 14.94
CA ASN A 175 -5.96 -10.99 16.38
C ASN A 175 -4.70 -10.27 16.87
N TYR A 176 -4.89 -9.24 17.68
CA TYR A 176 -3.83 -8.44 18.27
C TYR A 176 -3.71 -8.79 19.74
N THR A 177 -2.59 -9.39 20.14
CA THR A 177 -2.28 -9.71 21.53
C THR A 177 -1.22 -8.75 22.07
N PRO A 178 -1.36 -8.22 23.29
CA PRO A 178 -0.30 -7.42 23.90
C PRO A 178 1.03 -8.18 23.89
N ALA A 179 2.11 -7.52 23.50
CA ALA A 179 3.43 -8.15 23.54
C ALA A 179 3.76 -8.59 24.98
N PRO A 180 4.19 -9.85 25.18
CA PRO A 180 4.52 -10.34 26.51
C PRO A 180 5.69 -9.57 27.11
N ALA A 181 5.72 -9.46 28.45
CA ALA A 181 6.86 -8.88 29.16
C ALA A 181 8.15 -9.65 28.81
N GLY A 182 9.23 -8.92 28.61
CA GLY A 182 10.53 -9.52 28.29
C GLY A 182 11.36 -8.64 27.34
N PRO A 183 12.56 -9.12 26.96
CA PRO A 183 13.58 -8.31 26.29
C PRO A 183 13.09 -7.62 25.01
N THR A 184 12.22 -8.29 24.23
CA THR A 184 11.67 -7.71 22.99
C THR A 184 10.75 -6.52 23.27
N ARG A 185 9.81 -6.69 24.22
CA ARG A 185 8.90 -5.60 24.60
C ARG A 185 9.67 -4.42 25.19
N ASP A 186 10.62 -4.72 26.08
CA ASP A 186 11.43 -3.69 26.75
C ASP A 186 12.28 -2.90 25.74
N ALA A 187 12.88 -3.58 24.76
CA ALA A 187 13.62 -2.96 23.67
C ALA A 187 12.72 -2.04 22.81
N VAL A 188 11.48 -2.45 22.52
CA VAL A 188 10.53 -1.63 21.73
C VAL A 188 10.05 -0.43 22.56
N VAL A 189 9.80 -0.59 23.87
CA VAL A 189 9.45 0.53 24.77
C VAL A 189 10.58 1.55 24.83
N GLU A 190 11.83 1.09 25.02
CA GLU A 190 13.00 1.95 25.04
C GLU A 190 13.16 2.71 23.72
N LEU A 191 13.01 2.00 22.60
CA LEU A 191 13.10 2.59 21.26
C LEU A 191 12.00 3.65 21.05
N ALA A 192 10.77 3.38 21.47
CA ALA A 192 9.66 4.32 21.40
C ALA A 192 9.96 5.60 22.20
N HIS A 193 10.54 5.48 23.39
CA HIS A 193 11.00 6.62 24.19
C HIS A 193 12.06 7.46 23.46
N ARG A 194 13.07 6.80 22.86
CA ARG A 194 14.10 7.49 22.07
C ARG A 194 13.52 8.17 20.83
N ALA A 195 12.55 7.53 20.19
CA ALA A 195 11.87 8.03 18.99
C ALA A 195 10.85 9.14 19.27
N GLY A 196 10.47 9.36 20.53
CA GLY A 196 9.37 10.28 20.87
C GLY A 196 7.99 9.80 20.40
N VAL A 197 7.79 8.47 20.32
CA VAL A 197 6.56 7.81 19.80
C VAL A 197 5.82 7.17 20.98
N PRO A 198 4.47 7.04 20.94
CA PRO A 198 3.74 6.31 21.97
C PRO A 198 4.20 4.85 22.07
N GLY A 199 4.71 4.45 23.23
CA GLY A 199 5.24 3.12 23.51
C GLY A 199 4.41 2.27 24.48
N ASP A 200 3.20 2.69 24.78
CA ASP A 200 2.28 2.02 25.73
C ASP A 200 1.50 0.87 25.08
N LYS A 201 1.28 0.91 23.76
CA LYS A 201 0.49 -0.03 22.98
C LYS A 201 1.35 -0.82 22.01
N ILE A 202 1.94 -1.92 22.52
CA ILE A 202 2.77 -2.83 21.72
C ILE A 202 2.05 -4.16 21.61
N TYR A 203 1.83 -4.61 20.37
CA TYR A 203 1.09 -5.83 20.05
C TYR A 203 1.90 -6.78 19.16
N ILE A 204 1.57 -8.06 19.26
CA ILE A 204 1.90 -9.08 18.26
C ILE A 204 0.60 -9.49 17.60
N TYR A 205 0.56 -9.54 16.27
CA TYR A 205 -0.61 -10.00 15.53
C TYR A 205 -0.31 -11.27 14.73
N ASP A 206 -1.36 -12.05 14.46
CA ASP A 206 -1.31 -13.35 13.78
C ASP A 206 -1.17 -13.20 12.25
N GLY A 207 -0.21 -12.39 11.79
CA GLY A 207 0.04 -12.10 10.38
C GLY A 207 0.36 -13.35 9.54
N SER A 208 0.96 -14.39 10.18
CA SER A 208 1.24 -15.69 9.53
C SER A 208 -0.01 -16.43 9.07
N LYS A 209 -1.20 -16.05 9.52
CA LYS A 209 -2.48 -16.56 9.03
C LYS A 209 -2.67 -16.23 7.53
N GLN A 210 -2.15 -15.09 7.10
CA GLN A 210 -2.35 -14.55 5.76
C GLN A 210 -1.08 -14.58 4.91
N SER A 211 0.08 -14.27 5.50
CA SER A 211 1.31 -14.03 4.77
C SER A 211 2.53 -14.53 5.54
N GLU A 212 3.54 -15.01 4.81
CA GLU A 212 4.85 -15.34 5.34
C GLU A 212 5.82 -14.14 5.31
N ARG A 213 5.33 -12.94 5.00
CA ARG A 213 6.16 -11.73 4.91
C ARG A 213 6.61 -11.25 6.29
N TYR A 214 7.90 -10.92 6.37
CA TYR A 214 8.52 -10.35 7.55
C TYR A 214 8.15 -8.88 7.67
N THR A 215 7.30 -8.49 8.64
CA THR A 215 6.75 -7.14 8.72
C THR A 215 6.37 -6.72 10.14
N ALA A 216 6.44 -5.41 10.38
CA ALA A 216 5.84 -4.72 11.51
C ALA A 216 5.13 -3.46 10.99
N ASN A 217 4.40 -2.76 11.82
CA ASN A 217 3.83 -1.45 11.51
C ASN A 217 3.64 -0.59 12.76
N VAL A 218 3.62 0.72 12.57
CA VAL A 218 3.08 1.68 13.54
C VAL A 218 1.84 2.28 12.91
N SER A 219 0.68 1.84 13.36
CA SER A 219 -0.62 2.25 12.83
C SER A 219 -1.35 3.18 13.77
N GLY A 220 -2.23 4.04 13.19
CA GLY A 220 -3.02 5.00 13.92
C GLY A 220 -2.36 6.35 14.09
N LEU A 221 -3.16 7.33 14.57
CA LEU A 221 -2.73 8.68 14.91
C LEU A 221 -3.33 9.07 16.26
N PHE A 222 -2.70 10.04 16.92
CA PHE A 222 -3.14 10.51 18.22
C PHE A 222 -3.27 9.35 19.23
N GLY A 223 -4.35 9.25 19.96
CA GLY A 223 -4.59 8.21 20.96
C GLY A 223 -4.85 6.80 20.40
N THR A 224 -4.94 6.61 19.08
CA THR A 224 -5.09 5.28 18.44
C THR A 224 -3.77 4.67 18.00
N ALA A 225 -2.66 5.41 18.08
CA ALA A 225 -1.34 4.93 17.65
C ALA A 225 -0.91 3.68 18.45
N ARG A 226 -0.39 2.68 17.73
CA ARG A 226 0.14 1.44 18.30
C ARG A 226 1.28 0.89 17.46
N VAL A 227 2.20 0.18 18.08
CA VAL A 227 3.22 -0.65 17.43
C VAL A 227 2.68 -2.07 17.30
N ALA A 228 2.67 -2.64 16.12
CA ALA A 228 2.26 -4.01 15.90
C ALA A 228 3.32 -4.78 15.10
N MET A 229 3.75 -5.92 15.62
CA MET A 229 4.73 -6.81 15.03
C MET A 229 4.02 -8.09 14.56
N SER A 230 4.32 -8.53 13.33
CA SER A 230 3.81 -9.83 12.86
C SER A 230 4.48 -10.98 13.63
N ASP A 231 3.70 -12.01 13.97
CA ASP A 231 4.20 -13.25 14.53
C ASP A 231 5.19 -13.97 13.61
N VAL A 232 5.16 -13.69 12.30
CA VAL A 232 6.13 -14.19 11.31
C VAL A 232 7.56 -13.78 11.68
N MET A 233 7.77 -12.56 12.22
CA MET A 233 9.09 -12.11 12.64
C MET A 233 9.72 -13.09 13.63
N PHE A 234 8.95 -13.51 14.63
CA PHE A 234 9.40 -14.40 15.71
C PHE A 234 9.51 -15.85 15.24
N LYS A 235 8.57 -16.30 14.42
CA LYS A 235 8.64 -17.63 13.77
C LYS A 235 9.86 -17.79 12.88
N ARG A 236 10.32 -16.70 12.28
CA ARG A 236 11.54 -16.65 11.45
C ARG A 236 12.81 -16.28 12.24
N GLY A 237 12.75 -16.30 13.56
CA GLY A 237 13.90 -16.15 14.44
C GLY A 237 14.50 -14.74 14.40
N ALA A 238 13.67 -13.69 14.47
CA ALA A 238 14.15 -12.32 14.63
C ALA A 238 14.95 -12.17 15.92
N ASP A 239 16.18 -11.66 15.83
CA ASP A 239 16.94 -11.22 16.99
C ASP A 239 16.54 -9.79 17.41
N LEU A 240 17.01 -9.33 18.58
CA LEU A 240 16.67 -8.01 19.08
C LEU A 240 17.17 -6.88 18.19
N ALA A 241 18.30 -7.06 17.50
CA ALA A 241 18.83 -6.05 16.59
C ALA A 241 17.93 -5.91 15.35
N GLU A 242 17.42 -7.02 14.81
CA GLU A 242 16.43 -7.02 13.73
C GLU A 242 15.13 -6.35 14.16
N VAL A 243 14.61 -6.68 15.35
CA VAL A 243 13.40 -6.06 15.89
C VAL A 243 13.58 -4.56 16.05
N ARG A 244 14.69 -4.10 16.65
CA ARG A 244 15.00 -2.68 16.78
C ARG A 244 15.12 -1.98 15.43
N GLY A 245 15.79 -2.60 14.46
CA GLY A 245 15.96 -2.07 13.10
C GLY A 245 14.63 -1.87 12.40
N VAL A 246 13.76 -2.89 12.40
CA VAL A 246 12.44 -2.84 11.74
C VAL A 246 11.49 -1.90 12.47
N VAL A 247 11.36 -2.04 13.79
CA VAL A 247 10.45 -1.19 14.55
C VAL A 247 10.91 0.26 14.55
N GLY A 248 12.23 0.52 14.56
CA GLY A 248 12.80 1.85 14.40
C GLY A 248 12.45 2.48 13.06
N HIS A 249 12.42 1.69 11.99
CA HIS A 249 11.96 2.13 10.67
C HIS A 249 10.48 2.52 10.69
N GLU A 250 9.63 1.66 11.26
CA GLU A 250 8.19 1.95 11.39
C GLU A 250 7.89 3.17 12.27
N MET A 251 8.67 3.33 13.35
CA MET A 251 8.60 4.53 14.19
C MET A 251 9.03 5.79 13.43
N GLY A 252 9.94 5.66 12.45
CA GLY A 252 10.33 6.75 11.55
C GLY A 252 9.14 7.26 10.75
N HIS A 253 8.31 6.39 10.20
CA HIS A 253 7.09 6.79 9.51
C HIS A 253 6.15 7.60 10.39
N TYR A 254 6.03 7.23 11.66
CA TYR A 254 5.19 7.95 12.61
C TYR A 254 5.82 9.30 13.03
N ALA A 255 7.09 9.30 13.42
CA ALA A 255 7.79 10.47 13.94
C ALA A 255 8.01 11.57 12.89
N GLU A 256 8.30 11.18 11.65
CA GLU A 256 8.48 12.09 10.51
C GLU A 256 7.13 12.46 9.85
N HIS A 257 6.00 12.00 10.41
CA HIS A 257 4.64 12.29 9.92
C HIS A 257 4.41 11.86 8.46
N HIS A 258 5.04 10.77 7.99
CA HIS A 258 4.96 10.32 6.60
C HIS A 258 3.52 10.07 6.15
N VAL A 259 2.64 9.63 7.05
CA VAL A 259 1.22 9.43 6.74
C VAL A 259 0.52 10.72 6.29
N LEU A 260 0.90 11.87 6.85
CA LEU A 260 0.33 13.17 6.46
C LEU A 260 0.92 13.66 5.14
N TRP A 261 2.23 13.47 4.93
CA TRP A 261 2.91 13.79 3.67
C TRP A 261 2.36 12.91 2.54
N LEU A 262 2.21 11.62 2.79
CA LEU A 262 1.61 10.67 1.84
C LEU A 262 0.15 11.06 1.52
N ALA A 263 -0.65 11.41 2.52
CA ALA A 263 -2.04 11.87 2.31
C ALA A 263 -2.08 13.14 1.43
N GLY A 264 -1.18 14.10 1.67
CA GLY A 264 -1.02 15.30 0.83
C GLY A 264 -0.60 14.96 -0.60
N GLY A 265 0.42 14.12 -0.77
CA GLY A 265 0.89 13.64 -2.07
C GLY A 265 -0.19 12.90 -2.84
N MET A 266 -0.92 12.00 -2.16
CA MET A 266 -2.06 11.27 -2.73
C MET A 266 -3.19 12.22 -3.15
N SER A 267 -3.45 13.28 -2.38
CA SER A 267 -4.42 14.31 -2.77
C SER A 267 -4.03 15.00 -4.07
N LEU A 268 -2.76 15.39 -4.20
CA LEU A 268 -2.25 16.02 -5.44
C LEU A 268 -2.30 15.05 -6.63
N LEU A 269 -1.93 13.79 -6.43
CA LEU A 269 -2.05 12.77 -7.48
C LEU A 269 -3.52 12.51 -7.85
N ALA A 270 -4.44 12.49 -6.88
CA ALA A 270 -5.87 12.37 -7.15
C ALA A 270 -6.40 13.60 -7.92
N MET A 271 -5.96 14.82 -7.58
CA MET A 271 -6.30 16.02 -8.35
C MET A 271 -5.83 15.89 -9.79
N LEU A 272 -4.59 15.45 -10.01
CA LEU A 272 -4.02 15.25 -11.35
C LEU A 272 -4.79 14.14 -12.10
N LEU A 273 -5.07 13.02 -11.45
CA LEU A 273 -5.86 11.93 -12.02
C LEU A 273 -7.25 12.43 -12.47
N PHE A 274 -7.99 13.08 -11.57
CA PHE A 274 -9.33 13.60 -11.88
C PHE A 274 -9.30 14.68 -12.95
N PHE A 275 -8.28 15.55 -12.96
CA PHE A 275 -8.06 16.52 -14.04
C PHE A 275 -7.88 15.83 -15.38
N LEU A 276 -7.03 14.81 -15.46
CA LEU A 276 -6.80 14.07 -16.69
C LEU A 276 -8.02 13.25 -17.11
N VAL A 277 -8.75 12.67 -16.15
CA VAL A 277 -10.03 12.01 -16.41
C VAL A 277 -11.04 12.99 -17.00
N ASP A 278 -11.18 14.20 -16.43
CA ASP A 278 -12.07 15.24 -16.96
C ASP A 278 -11.74 15.59 -18.42
N ARG A 279 -10.45 15.73 -18.74
CA ARG A 279 -9.98 16.10 -20.08
C ARG A 279 -10.07 14.99 -21.10
N LEU A 280 -9.85 13.75 -20.71
CA LEU A 280 -9.82 12.59 -21.59
C LEU A 280 -11.19 11.91 -21.71
N TYR A 281 -12.09 12.11 -20.75
CA TYR A 281 -13.43 11.53 -20.75
C TYR A 281 -14.20 11.75 -22.07
N PRO A 282 -14.24 12.95 -22.71
CA PRO A 282 -14.98 13.15 -23.95
C PRO A 282 -14.47 12.27 -25.12
N VAL A 283 -13.18 11.91 -25.12
CA VAL A 283 -12.60 10.99 -26.10
C VAL A 283 -13.08 9.57 -25.85
N ALA A 284 -12.95 9.11 -24.59
CA ALA A 284 -13.40 7.77 -24.20
C ALA A 284 -14.91 7.60 -24.38
N ALA A 285 -15.71 8.63 -24.02
CA ALA A 285 -17.16 8.61 -24.20
C ALA A 285 -17.57 8.34 -25.64
N ARG A 286 -16.86 8.93 -26.61
CA ARG A 286 -17.11 8.65 -28.05
C ARG A 286 -16.83 7.20 -28.43
N TRP A 287 -15.73 6.61 -27.92
CA TRP A 287 -15.39 5.21 -28.19
C TRP A 287 -16.37 4.22 -27.55
N PHE A 288 -16.88 4.55 -26.37
CA PHE A 288 -17.86 3.74 -25.66
C PHE A 288 -19.31 3.98 -26.15
N GLY A 289 -19.55 5.00 -26.97
CA GLY A 289 -20.90 5.44 -27.33
C GLY A 289 -21.68 5.98 -26.12
N ALA A 290 -20.98 6.61 -25.18
CA ALA A 290 -21.54 7.19 -23.98
C ALA A 290 -21.90 8.68 -24.18
N GLY A 291 -22.75 9.21 -23.30
CA GLY A 291 -23.06 10.64 -23.29
C GLY A 291 -21.88 11.50 -22.81
N SER A 292 -21.91 12.79 -23.15
CA SER A 292 -20.83 13.74 -22.83
C SER A 292 -20.78 14.16 -21.36
N ALA A 293 -21.83 13.89 -20.56
CA ALA A 293 -21.91 14.30 -19.16
C ALA A 293 -21.19 13.32 -18.25
N ILE A 294 -19.94 13.62 -17.86
CA ILE A 294 -19.17 12.83 -16.87
C ILE A 294 -19.89 12.76 -15.50
N SER A 295 -20.73 13.76 -15.19
CA SER A 295 -21.50 13.84 -13.95
C SER A 295 -22.72 12.91 -13.91
N ASP A 296 -23.02 12.18 -15.00
CA ASP A 296 -24.04 11.13 -14.99
C ASP A 296 -23.45 9.85 -14.38
N PRO A 297 -23.97 9.31 -13.27
CA PRO A 297 -23.46 8.11 -12.62
C PRO A 297 -23.56 6.85 -13.51
N ALA A 298 -24.42 6.86 -14.53
CA ALA A 298 -24.48 5.78 -15.51
C ALA A 298 -23.19 5.64 -16.33
N HIS A 299 -22.42 6.71 -16.45
CA HIS A 299 -21.16 6.78 -17.19
C HIS A 299 -19.91 6.43 -16.35
N MET A 300 -20.10 6.05 -15.09
CA MET A 300 -18.99 5.67 -14.18
C MET A 300 -18.00 4.68 -14.78
N PRO A 301 -18.43 3.62 -15.51
CA PRO A 301 -17.48 2.69 -16.14
C PRO A 301 -16.53 3.36 -17.15
N VAL A 302 -17.03 4.36 -17.90
CA VAL A 302 -16.20 5.07 -18.88
C VAL A 302 -15.16 5.97 -18.19
N ALA A 303 -15.57 6.70 -17.15
CA ALA A 303 -14.65 7.50 -16.36
C ALA A 303 -13.60 6.62 -15.66
N TRP A 304 -14.01 5.46 -15.14
CA TRP A 304 -13.11 4.48 -14.49
C TRP A 304 -12.11 3.87 -15.46
N ALA A 305 -12.53 3.56 -16.70
CA ALA A 305 -11.63 3.09 -17.75
C ALA A 305 -10.54 4.12 -18.07
N VAL A 306 -10.89 5.40 -18.14
CA VAL A 306 -9.90 6.49 -18.30
C VAL A 306 -8.97 6.55 -17.09
N ALA A 307 -9.53 6.45 -15.86
CA ALA A 307 -8.74 6.47 -14.64
C ALA A 307 -7.75 5.30 -14.56
N ALA A 308 -8.14 4.10 -15.00
CA ALA A 308 -7.26 2.93 -15.05
C ALA A 308 -6.06 3.14 -15.99
N VAL A 309 -6.30 3.67 -17.18
CA VAL A 309 -5.22 3.97 -18.14
C VAL A 309 -4.31 5.08 -17.62
N VAL A 310 -4.86 6.19 -17.12
CA VAL A 310 -4.07 7.30 -16.57
C VAL A 310 -3.30 6.87 -15.33
N GLY A 311 -3.94 6.07 -14.47
CA GLY A 311 -3.37 5.59 -13.21
C GLY A 311 -2.02 4.89 -13.39
N ILE A 312 -1.86 4.06 -14.40
CA ILE A 312 -0.58 3.39 -14.69
C ILE A 312 0.57 4.38 -14.89
N PHE A 313 0.31 5.51 -15.56
CA PHE A 313 1.33 6.55 -15.77
C PHE A 313 1.62 7.36 -14.51
N LEU A 314 0.74 7.31 -13.51
CA LEU A 314 0.95 7.94 -12.21
C LEU A 314 1.69 7.05 -11.21
N VAL A 315 1.79 5.74 -11.45
CA VAL A 315 2.51 4.78 -10.57
C VAL A 315 3.95 5.23 -10.28
N PRO A 316 4.78 5.66 -11.25
CA PRO A 316 6.14 6.08 -10.95
C PRO A 316 6.22 7.32 -10.04
N LEU A 317 5.25 8.23 -10.14
CA LEU A 317 5.17 9.42 -9.28
C LEU A 317 4.83 9.02 -7.85
N MET A 318 3.84 8.14 -7.68
CA MET A 318 3.47 7.59 -6.39
C MET A 318 4.64 6.83 -5.75
N ASN A 319 5.29 5.95 -6.50
CA ASN A 319 6.47 5.22 -6.07
C ASN A 319 7.61 6.18 -5.67
N GLY A 320 7.74 7.32 -6.36
CA GLY A 320 8.73 8.35 -6.02
C GLY A 320 8.51 8.96 -4.63
N ILE A 321 7.26 9.26 -4.29
CA ILE A 321 6.88 9.77 -2.96
C ILE A 321 7.20 8.70 -1.90
N SER A 322 6.74 7.47 -2.13
CA SER A 322 6.98 6.35 -1.21
C SER A 322 8.47 6.12 -0.95
N ARG A 323 9.30 6.05 -2.00
CA ARG A 323 10.76 5.88 -1.86
C ARG A 323 11.43 7.00 -1.06
N TYR A 324 10.93 8.23 -1.15
CA TYR A 324 11.43 9.33 -0.34
C TYR A 324 11.17 9.09 1.14
N ASP A 325 9.94 8.72 1.49
CA ASP A 325 9.52 8.44 2.87
C ASP A 325 10.27 7.21 3.43
N GLU A 326 10.46 6.17 2.62
CA GLU A 326 11.23 4.96 2.99
C GLU A 326 12.71 5.27 3.31
N ASN A 327 13.35 6.09 2.48
CA ASN A 327 14.72 6.54 2.76
C ASN A 327 14.82 7.37 4.04
N ALA A 328 13.80 8.17 4.36
CA ALA A 328 13.77 8.94 5.59
C ALA A 328 13.57 8.01 6.79
N ALA A 329 12.66 7.04 6.71
CA ALA A 329 12.43 6.05 7.75
C ALA A 329 13.66 5.18 8.04
N ASP A 330 14.41 4.76 7.02
CA ASP A 330 15.69 4.05 7.21
C ASP A 330 16.71 4.90 7.96
N ARG A 331 16.90 6.16 7.55
CA ARG A 331 17.82 7.08 8.24
C ARG A 331 17.39 7.31 9.69
N PHE A 332 16.09 7.44 9.94
CA PHE A 332 15.55 7.57 11.28
C PHE A 332 15.84 6.32 12.12
N SER A 333 15.58 5.13 11.58
CA SER A 333 15.88 3.86 12.25
C SER A 333 17.35 3.79 12.67
N LEU A 334 18.27 4.04 11.74
CA LEU A 334 19.71 4.02 12.03
C LEU A 334 20.12 5.00 13.11
N LYS A 335 19.52 6.20 13.13
CA LYS A 335 19.77 7.26 14.12
C LYS A 335 19.26 6.92 15.51
N VAL A 336 18.14 6.19 15.61
CA VAL A 336 17.45 5.96 16.89
C VAL A 336 17.73 4.55 17.44
N ALA A 337 17.73 3.54 16.57
CA ALA A 337 17.96 2.16 16.97
C ALA A 337 19.45 1.80 17.07
N HIS A 338 20.33 2.46 16.32
CA HIS A 338 21.76 2.16 16.22
C HIS A 338 22.09 0.73 15.80
N GLU A 339 21.17 0.10 15.00
CA GLU A 339 21.25 -1.31 14.61
C GLU A 339 21.35 -1.46 13.08
N PRO A 340 22.48 -1.03 12.45
CA PRO A 340 22.64 -1.15 10.99
C PRO A 340 22.67 -2.59 10.51
N ASP A 341 23.26 -3.51 11.30
CA ASP A 341 23.28 -4.94 10.98
C ASP A 341 21.90 -5.58 11.16
N GLY A 342 21.13 -5.16 12.18
CA GLY A 342 19.76 -5.60 12.40
C GLY A 342 18.84 -5.20 11.24
N LEU A 343 18.93 -3.95 10.80
CA LEU A 343 18.19 -3.48 9.63
C LEU A 343 18.59 -4.24 8.37
N ALA A 344 19.90 -4.44 8.13
CA ALA A 344 20.39 -5.18 6.96
C ALA A 344 19.90 -6.63 6.93
N LYS A 345 19.93 -7.36 8.06
CA LYS A 345 19.38 -8.72 8.17
C LYS A 345 17.89 -8.77 7.88
N ALA A 346 17.12 -7.83 8.43
CA ALA A 346 15.69 -7.74 8.18
C ALA A 346 15.40 -7.50 6.69
N LEU A 347 16.13 -6.58 6.05
CA LEU A 347 16.00 -6.29 4.62
C LEU A 347 16.29 -7.51 3.74
N VAL A 348 17.30 -8.32 4.07
CA VAL A 348 17.58 -9.59 3.36
C VAL A 348 16.37 -10.52 3.42
N LYS A 349 15.67 -10.62 4.54
CA LYS A 349 14.46 -11.44 4.67
C LYS A 349 13.29 -10.96 3.79
N THR A 350 13.32 -9.71 3.31
CA THR A 350 12.31 -9.18 2.39
C THR A 350 12.59 -9.50 0.91
N ILE A 351 13.77 -10.03 0.56
CA ILE A 351 14.15 -10.34 -0.83
C ILE A 351 13.26 -11.43 -1.45
N GLU A 352 12.63 -12.28 -0.67
CA GLU A 352 11.73 -13.33 -1.18
C GLU A 352 10.61 -12.81 -2.10
N TYR A 353 10.17 -11.59 -1.86
CA TYR A 353 9.11 -10.91 -2.63
C TYR A 353 9.58 -9.60 -3.26
N ARG A 354 10.90 -9.37 -3.36
CA ARG A 354 11.46 -8.14 -3.90
C ARG A 354 12.89 -8.37 -4.38
N ALA A 355 13.14 -8.30 -5.69
CA ALA A 355 14.50 -8.42 -6.23
C ALA A 355 15.41 -7.37 -5.60
N SER A 356 16.64 -7.81 -5.21
CA SER A 356 17.56 -6.98 -4.43
C SER A 356 18.17 -5.82 -5.21
N SER A 357 18.48 -6.05 -6.49
CA SER A 357 19.35 -5.18 -7.30
C SER A 357 18.73 -4.91 -8.67
N PRO A 358 17.59 -4.18 -8.75
CA PRO A 358 16.99 -3.80 -10.03
C PRO A 358 17.85 -2.77 -10.76
N SER A 359 17.64 -2.62 -12.07
CA SER A 359 18.16 -1.48 -12.79
C SER A 359 17.57 -0.16 -12.26
N ARG A 360 18.30 0.96 -12.45
CA ARG A 360 17.82 2.27 -11.99
C ARG A 360 16.48 2.65 -12.60
N LEU A 361 16.26 2.33 -13.88
CA LEU A 361 15.00 2.62 -14.56
C LEU A 361 13.85 1.77 -13.99
N GLU A 362 14.10 0.48 -13.76
CA GLU A 362 13.14 -0.44 -13.14
C GLU A 362 12.75 0.05 -11.74
N GLU A 363 13.72 0.47 -10.93
CA GLU A 363 13.47 1.01 -9.59
C GLU A 363 12.60 2.29 -9.66
N ILE A 364 12.89 3.20 -10.59
CA ILE A 364 12.10 4.44 -10.76
C ILE A 364 10.66 4.13 -11.15
N LEU A 365 10.45 3.20 -12.06
CA LEU A 365 9.13 2.92 -12.64
C LEU A 365 8.26 2.07 -11.72
N PHE A 366 8.84 1.06 -11.05
CA PHE A 366 8.04 0.00 -10.45
C PHE A 366 8.22 -0.18 -8.94
N TYR A 367 9.30 0.35 -8.34
CA TYR A 367 9.57 0.13 -6.92
C TYR A 367 9.03 1.25 -6.05
N ASP A 368 8.21 0.89 -5.10
CA ASP A 368 7.68 1.77 -4.04
C ASP A 368 8.67 1.99 -2.89
N HIS A 369 9.71 1.15 -2.79
CA HIS A 369 10.83 1.29 -1.86
C HIS A 369 12.14 1.36 -2.63
N PRO A 370 13.20 1.96 -2.09
CA PRO A 370 14.54 1.80 -2.65
C PRO A 370 14.95 0.32 -2.66
N SER A 371 15.82 -0.06 -3.60
CA SER A 371 16.27 -1.45 -3.69
C SER A 371 16.92 -1.91 -2.38
N VAL A 372 16.77 -3.21 -2.06
CA VAL A 372 17.33 -3.80 -0.84
C VAL A 372 18.83 -3.58 -0.77
N GLU A 373 19.53 -3.74 -1.89
CA GLU A 373 20.98 -3.46 -1.98
C GLU A 373 21.31 -2.03 -1.55
N ARG A 374 20.59 -1.03 -2.05
CA ARG A 374 20.82 0.38 -1.67
C ARG A 374 20.53 0.66 -0.22
N ARG A 375 19.46 0.07 0.33
CA ARG A 375 19.12 0.23 1.74
C ARG A 375 20.19 -0.39 2.64
N ILE A 376 20.64 -1.60 2.33
CA ILE A 376 21.74 -2.26 3.07
C ILE A 376 23.04 -1.45 2.94
N HIS A 377 23.38 -0.99 1.74
CA HIS A 377 24.57 -0.17 1.51
C HIS A 377 24.53 1.12 2.34
N ALA A 378 23.40 1.83 2.37
CA ALA A 378 23.22 3.01 3.19
C ALA A 378 23.40 2.71 4.69
N ALA A 379 22.88 1.57 5.18
CA ALA A 379 23.09 1.13 6.56
C ALA A 379 24.58 0.83 6.86
N MET A 380 25.29 0.23 5.90
CA MET A 380 26.73 -0.05 6.07
C MET A 380 27.59 1.22 5.99
N ILE A 381 27.24 2.21 5.19
CA ILE A 381 27.86 3.54 5.22
C ILE A 381 27.67 4.18 6.60
N TRP A 382 26.44 4.20 7.10
CA TRP A 382 26.13 4.75 8.43
C TRP A 382 26.96 4.05 9.53
N LYS A 383 27.11 2.72 9.46
CA LYS A 383 27.95 1.93 10.37
C LYS A 383 29.42 2.35 10.32
N ALA A 384 29.96 2.59 9.13
CA ALA A 384 31.33 3.05 8.93
C ALA A 384 31.58 4.44 9.52
N GLU A 385 30.57 5.33 9.43
CA GLU A 385 30.64 6.71 9.89
C GLU A 385 30.40 6.82 11.41
N ASN A 386 29.66 5.87 12.00
CA ASN A 386 29.23 5.91 13.40
C ASN A 386 29.60 4.65 14.21
N PRO A 387 30.84 4.14 14.15
CA PRO A 387 31.22 2.88 14.78
C PRO A 387 31.03 2.87 16.30
N GLN A 388 31.07 4.03 16.94
CA GLN A 388 30.91 4.19 18.39
C GLN A 388 29.45 4.07 18.87
N LEU A 389 28.47 4.15 17.97
CA LEU A 389 27.03 4.08 18.28
C LEU A 389 26.44 2.68 18.07
N VAL A 390 27.10 1.84 17.25
CA VAL A 390 26.57 0.52 16.86
C VAL A 390 26.27 -0.34 18.09
N GLY A 391 25.02 -0.82 18.21
CA GLY A 391 24.55 -1.71 19.27
C GLY A 391 24.36 -1.03 20.63
N LYS A 392 24.22 0.30 20.68
CA LYS A 392 24.01 1.07 21.93
C LYS A 392 22.58 1.53 22.11
#